data_8593ef5339d145cc24801c5e7b395534
#
_entry.id   8593ef5339d145cc24801c5e7b395534
#
_cell.length_a   1.000
_cell.length_b   1.000
_cell.length_c   1.000
_cell.angle_alpha   90.00
_cell.angle_beta   90.00
_cell.angle_gamma   90.00
#
_symmetry.space_group_name_H-M   'P 1'
#
loop_
_entity.id
_entity.type
_entity.pdbx_description
1 polymer ?
#
loop_
_entity_poly.entity_id
_entity_poly.type
_entity_poly.pdbx_seq_one_letter_code
_entity_poly.pdbx_strand_id
1 'polypeptide(L)'
;VGRSSLALNLALSIGALEQRVLLVDADPNPGHLALLAGYELPESFLPLGITQTLALSESVDLLQFHAATEDTRCQPLHIDGEALSAFESRYDIIIADTGSGIAASAQAAARAADASWVVITPELTAVADGYATAKSLLCFEPATRLGCLVNAAEDEEEAEDLHHGFADLLDRFLEAKIDNRGYIPFDRTVRDAAKSQSPFCLAKPSTQAALAVAALASELTERHPIVTLPRHRAYLEGIADFVSASPDGSLAMRQAQEPSLIV
;
A
#
# COMPACT_ATOMS: atom_id res chain seq x y z
N VAL A 1 -12.01 5.01 -2.65
CA VAL A 1 -10.73 5.60 -3.10
C VAL A 1 -10.00 4.69 -4.10
N GLY A 2 -10.21 3.37 -4.07
CA GLY A 2 -9.66 2.43 -5.05
C GLY A 2 -8.20 2.00 -4.84
N ARG A 3 -7.64 2.16 -3.64
CA ARG A 3 -6.24 1.83 -3.30
C ARG A 3 -5.84 0.42 -3.69
N SER A 4 -6.59 -0.59 -3.21
CA SER A 4 -6.29 -2.01 -3.48
C SER A 4 -6.31 -2.33 -4.97
N SER A 5 -7.27 -1.77 -5.72
CA SER A 5 -7.32 -1.91 -7.17
C SER A 5 -6.10 -1.27 -7.85
N LEU A 6 -5.67 -0.09 -7.38
CA LEU A 6 -4.47 0.57 -7.88
C LEU A 6 -3.20 -0.22 -7.55
N ALA A 7 -3.04 -0.69 -6.30
CA ALA A 7 -1.89 -1.47 -5.88
C ALA A 7 -1.74 -2.75 -6.73
N LEU A 8 -2.85 -3.47 -6.94
CA LEU A 8 -2.86 -4.68 -7.78
C LEU A 8 -2.47 -4.38 -9.23
N ASN A 9 -3.11 -3.38 -9.84
CA ASN A 9 -2.85 -3.07 -11.25
C ASN A 9 -1.46 -2.47 -11.47
N LEU A 10 -0.94 -1.68 -10.50
CA LEU A 10 0.42 -1.17 -10.52
C LEU A 10 1.44 -2.32 -10.41
N ALA A 11 1.24 -3.25 -9.47
CA ALA A 11 2.10 -4.42 -9.33
C ALA A 11 2.17 -5.24 -10.62
N LEU A 12 1.02 -5.52 -11.23
CA LEU A 12 0.94 -6.26 -12.50
C LEU A 12 1.59 -5.49 -13.67
N SER A 13 1.42 -4.16 -13.72
CA SER A 13 2.04 -3.33 -14.76
C SER A 13 3.56 -3.26 -14.60
N ILE A 14 4.09 -3.21 -13.37
CA ILE A 14 5.53 -3.29 -13.09
C ILE A 14 6.06 -4.68 -13.44
N GLY A 15 5.32 -5.74 -13.09
CA GLY A 15 5.68 -7.11 -13.47
C GLY A 15 5.75 -7.34 -14.97
N ALA A 16 4.92 -6.64 -15.76
CA ALA A 16 4.97 -6.66 -17.22
C ALA A 16 6.24 -6.00 -17.79
N LEU A 17 6.97 -5.22 -17.00
CA LEU A 17 8.29 -4.65 -17.29
C LEU A 17 9.45 -5.54 -16.80
N GLU A 18 9.19 -6.83 -16.60
CA GLU A 18 10.16 -7.84 -16.15
C GLU A 18 10.75 -7.60 -14.75
N GLN A 19 10.11 -6.75 -13.93
CA GLN A 19 10.48 -6.57 -12.54
C GLN A 19 9.78 -7.60 -11.65
N ARG A 20 10.48 -8.18 -10.70
CA ARG A 20 9.88 -9.10 -9.72
C ARG A 20 9.22 -8.28 -8.61
N VAL A 21 7.91 -8.43 -8.46
CA VAL A 21 7.11 -7.64 -7.53
C VAL A 21 6.50 -8.54 -6.46
N LEU A 22 6.67 -8.14 -5.19
CA LEU A 22 5.89 -8.67 -4.10
C LEU A 22 4.77 -7.68 -3.77
N LEU A 23 3.53 -8.07 -4.02
CA LEU A 23 2.35 -7.35 -3.56
C LEU A 23 1.94 -7.91 -2.20
N VAL A 24 1.86 -7.03 -1.19
CA VAL A 24 1.54 -7.41 0.19
C VAL A 24 0.14 -6.90 0.54
N ASP A 25 -0.76 -7.80 0.89
CA ASP A 25 -2.06 -7.46 1.47
C ASP A 25 -1.88 -7.28 2.98
N ALA A 26 -1.72 -6.03 3.41
CA ALA A 26 -1.55 -5.63 4.80
C ALA A 26 -2.83 -4.99 5.39
N ASP A 27 -3.98 -5.15 4.71
CA ASP A 27 -5.28 -4.72 5.26
C ASP A 27 -5.68 -5.66 6.42
N PRO A 28 -6.16 -5.13 7.55
CA PRO A 28 -6.72 -5.94 8.64
C PRO A 28 -7.88 -6.85 8.20
N ASN A 29 -8.57 -6.52 7.10
CA ASN A 29 -9.58 -7.34 6.46
C ASN A 29 -9.01 -7.98 5.18
N PRO A 30 -8.26 -9.08 5.31
CA PRO A 30 -7.50 -9.65 4.20
C PRO A 30 -8.39 -10.28 3.14
N GLY A 31 -7.82 -10.51 1.96
CA GLY A 31 -8.46 -11.24 0.88
C GLY A 31 -9.03 -10.38 -0.24
N HIS A 32 -9.07 -9.08 -0.08
CA HIS A 32 -9.59 -8.20 -1.13
C HIS A 32 -8.71 -8.22 -2.38
N LEU A 33 -7.39 -8.25 -2.25
CA LEU A 33 -6.48 -8.29 -3.39
C LEU A 33 -6.59 -9.58 -4.19
N ALA A 34 -6.65 -10.75 -3.52
CA ALA A 34 -6.85 -12.02 -4.20
C ALA A 34 -8.19 -12.06 -4.94
N LEU A 35 -9.26 -11.59 -4.30
CA LEU A 35 -10.58 -11.51 -4.91
C LEU A 35 -10.60 -10.58 -6.13
N LEU A 36 -9.96 -9.42 -6.06
CA LEU A 36 -9.81 -8.49 -7.19
C LEU A 36 -8.99 -9.09 -8.34
N ALA A 37 -8.06 -9.98 -8.02
CA ALA A 37 -7.25 -10.71 -8.99
C ALA A 37 -7.96 -11.95 -9.57
N GLY A 38 -9.19 -12.25 -9.13
CA GLY A 38 -9.98 -13.38 -9.63
C GLY A 38 -9.69 -14.72 -8.96
N TYR A 39 -9.05 -14.71 -7.79
CA TYR A 39 -8.79 -15.92 -7.01
C TYR A 39 -9.82 -16.09 -5.90
N GLU A 40 -10.42 -17.27 -5.84
CA GLU A 40 -11.20 -17.68 -4.68
C GLU A 40 -10.25 -18.20 -3.60
N LEU A 41 -10.27 -17.58 -2.44
CA LEU A 41 -9.51 -18.07 -1.30
C LEU A 41 -10.27 -19.25 -0.67
N PRO A 42 -9.65 -20.41 -0.50
CA PRO A 42 -10.27 -21.49 0.23
C PRO A 42 -10.54 -21.06 1.67
N GLU A 43 -11.67 -21.47 2.25
CA GLU A 43 -12.05 -21.19 3.66
C GLU A 43 -10.98 -21.60 4.67
N SER A 44 -10.11 -22.54 4.29
CA SER A 44 -8.99 -23.04 5.07
C SER A 44 -7.63 -22.41 4.73
N PHE A 45 -7.62 -21.26 4.09
CA PHE A 45 -6.38 -20.55 3.81
C PHE A 45 -5.81 -19.99 5.13
N LEU A 46 -5.22 -20.89 5.88
CA LEU A 46 -4.48 -20.54 7.09
C LEU A 46 -3.10 -20.02 6.65
N PRO A 47 -2.64 -18.89 7.19
CA PRO A 47 -1.29 -18.40 6.93
C PRO A 47 -0.30 -19.38 7.58
N LEU A 48 0.16 -20.33 6.81
CA LEU A 48 1.19 -21.30 7.23
C LEU A 48 2.60 -20.72 7.07
N GLY A 49 2.77 -19.46 7.41
CA GLY A 49 4.08 -18.80 7.37
C GLY A 49 4.16 -17.68 6.33
N ILE A 50 5.06 -16.73 6.57
CA ILE A 50 5.31 -15.52 5.77
C ILE A 50 5.89 -15.82 4.38
N THR A 51 6.14 -17.08 4.07
CA THR A 51 6.77 -17.48 2.81
C THR A 51 5.82 -18.09 1.79
N GLN A 52 4.53 -18.16 2.07
CA GLN A 52 3.55 -18.64 1.11
C GLN A 52 2.94 -17.48 0.35
N THR A 53 3.23 -17.43 -0.93
CA THR A 53 2.70 -16.44 -1.86
C THR A 53 1.76 -17.09 -2.86
N LEU A 54 0.81 -16.31 -3.35
CA LEU A 54 -0.02 -16.64 -4.50
C LEU A 54 0.59 -15.98 -5.72
N ALA A 55 1.01 -16.76 -6.72
CA ALA A 55 1.50 -16.21 -7.98
C ALA A 55 0.35 -15.57 -8.77
N LEU A 56 0.42 -14.26 -8.99
CA LEU A 56 -0.53 -13.52 -9.81
C LEU A 56 -0.11 -13.47 -11.28
N SER A 57 1.20 -13.52 -11.53
CA SER A 57 1.82 -13.66 -12.86
C SER A 57 3.20 -14.30 -12.73
N GLU A 58 3.96 -14.39 -13.82
CA GLU A 58 5.34 -14.90 -13.78
C GLU A 58 6.28 -14.03 -12.92
N SER A 59 5.97 -12.75 -12.78
CA SER A 59 6.82 -11.76 -12.09
C SER A 59 6.16 -11.15 -10.85
N VAL A 60 4.91 -11.50 -10.51
CA VAL A 60 4.18 -10.88 -9.41
C VAL A 60 3.63 -11.93 -8.47
N ASP A 61 4.08 -11.88 -7.23
CA ASP A 61 3.56 -12.70 -6.14
C ASP A 61 2.73 -11.85 -5.17
N LEU A 62 1.62 -12.41 -4.67
CA LEU A 62 0.80 -11.82 -3.61
C LEU A 62 1.10 -12.52 -2.28
N LEU A 63 1.51 -11.75 -1.29
CA LEU A 63 1.63 -12.17 0.10
C LEU A 63 0.46 -11.61 0.90
N GLN A 64 -0.27 -12.47 1.60
CA GLN A 64 -1.37 -12.06 2.46
C GLN A 64 -0.99 -12.21 3.92
N PHE A 65 -1.11 -11.12 4.68
CA PHE A 65 -1.05 -11.18 6.13
C PHE A 65 -2.47 -11.37 6.69
N HIS A 66 -2.70 -12.47 7.37
CA HIS A 66 -3.95 -12.68 8.09
C HIS A 66 -3.77 -12.31 9.56
N ALA A 67 -4.73 -11.58 10.11
CA ALA A 67 -4.81 -11.44 11.55
C ALA A 67 -4.94 -12.82 12.18
N ALA A 68 -4.15 -13.09 13.23
CA ALA A 68 -4.21 -14.36 13.96
C ALA A 68 -5.65 -14.59 14.44
N THR A 69 -6.22 -15.75 14.10
CA THR A 69 -7.48 -16.20 14.69
C THR A 69 -7.30 -16.52 16.17
N GLU A 70 -8.39 -16.63 16.97
CA GLU A 70 -8.29 -16.93 18.40
C GLU A 70 -7.45 -18.18 18.71
N ASP A 71 -7.49 -19.19 17.83
CA ASP A 71 -6.72 -20.42 17.95
C ASP A 71 -5.22 -20.28 17.62
N THR A 72 -4.83 -19.26 16.84
CA THR A 72 -3.42 -19.00 16.45
C THR A 72 -2.73 -17.97 17.35
N ARG A 73 -3.45 -17.29 18.26
CA ARG A 73 -2.91 -16.29 19.20
C ARG A 73 -1.87 -16.82 20.18
N CYS A 74 -1.74 -18.15 20.30
CA CYS A 74 -0.86 -18.78 21.29
C CYS A 74 0.57 -19.03 20.80
N GLN A 75 0.89 -18.77 19.54
CA GLN A 75 2.26 -18.90 19.05
C GLN A 75 2.70 -17.59 18.41
N PRO A 76 3.60 -16.82 19.05
CA PRO A 76 4.27 -15.73 18.37
C PRO A 76 4.95 -16.32 17.14
N LEU A 77 4.64 -15.79 15.96
CA LEU A 77 5.34 -16.13 14.72
C LEU A 77 6.80 -15.73 14.93
N HIS A 78 7.63 -16.69 15.32
CA HIS A 78 9.07 -16.45 15.44
C HIS A 78 9.63 -16.46 14.01
N ILE A 79 9.70 -15.26 13.44
CA ILE A 79 10.17 -15.08 12.09
C ILE A 79 11.67 -14.86 12.17
N ASP A 80 12.43 -15.75 11.53
CA ASP A 80 13.84 -15.56 11.35
C ASP A 80 14.07 -14.37 10.39
N GLY A 81 14.66 -13.29 10.91
CA GLY A 81 14.94 -12.07 10.14
C GLY A 81 15.87 -12.32 8.94
N GLU A 82 16.79 -13.30 9.03
CA GLU A 82 17.64 -13.69 7.91
C GLU A 82 16.81 -14.37 6.81
N ALA A 83 15.89 -15.24 7.18
CA ALA A 83 14.98 -15.89 6.24
C ALA A 83 14.05 -14.89 5.54
N LEU A 84 13.56 -13.88 6.27
CA LEU A 84 12.77 -12.80 5.68
C LEU A 84 13.58 -11.93 4.73
N SER A 85 14.77 -11.53 5.11
CA SER A 85 15.66 -10.75 4.26
C SER A 85 16.01 -11.51 2.99
N ALA A 86 16.30 -12.82 3.10
CA ALA A 86 16.51 -13.68 1.95
C ALA A 86 15.27 -13.85 1.06
N PHE A 87 14.06 -13.84 1.65
CA PHE A 87 12.81 -13.87 0.91
C PHE A 87 12.58 -12.54 0.18
N GLU A 88 12.73 -11.40 0.86
CA GLU A 88 12.57 -10.07 0.25
C GLU A 88 13.56 -9.83 -0.90
N SER A 89 14.80 -10.33 -0.78
CA SER A 89 15.83 -10.17 -1.83
C SER A 89 15.49 -10.84 -3.17
N ARG A 90 14.44 -11.66 -3.20
CA ARG A 90 13.91 -12.25 -4.44
C ARG A 90 13.13 -11.27 -5.30
N TYR A 91 12.74 -10.13 -4.74
CA TYR A 91 11.91 -9.14 -5.38
C TYR A 91 12.65 -7.83 -5.57
N ASP A 92 12.37 -7.18 -6.69
CA ASP A 92 12.96 -5.90 -7.04
C ASP A 92 12.16 -4.75 -6.43
N ILE A 93 10.83 -4.93 -6.28
CA ILE A 93 9.90 -3.95 -5.70
C ILE A 93 8.92 -4.67 -4.77
N ILE A 94 8.64 -4.05 -3.62
CA ILE A 94 7.59 -4.47 -2.69
C ILE A 94 6.54 -3.37 -2.63
N ILE A 95 5.29 -3.74 -2.90
CA ILE A 95 4.13 -2.84 -2.78
C ILE A 95 3.24 -3.37 -1.67
N ALA A 96 2.96 -2.57 -0.65
CA ALA A 96 2.01 -2.92 0.39
C ALA A 96 0.70 -2.15 0.24
N ASP A 97 -0.39 -2.87 0.08
CA ASP A 97 -1.74 -2.34 0.23
C ASP A 97 -2.11 -2.37 1.70
N THR A 98 -2.19 -1.20 2.29
CA THR A 98 -2.53 -1.03 3.71
C THR A 98 -3.94 -0.50 3.81
N GLY A 99 -4.82 -1.07 4.52
CA GLY A 99 -6.18 -0.59 4.73
C GLY A 99 -6.30 0.93 4.98
N SER A 100 -7.05 1.40 5.94
CA SER A 100 -7.07 2.84 6.28
C SER A 100 -5.73 3.26 6.88
N GLY A 101 -5.18 4.43 6.48
CA GLY A 101 -3.86 4.89 6.92
C GLY A 101 -3.72 5.21 8.41
N ILE A 102 -4.82 5.18 9.17
CA ILE A 102 -4.81 5.26 10.64
C ILE A 102 -4.67 3.88 11.29
N ALA A 103 -4.76 2.80 10.50
CA ALA A 103 -4.54 1.46 11.02
C ALA A 103 -3.05 1.28 11.38
N ALA A 104 -2.81 0.55 12.43
CA ALA A 104 -1.48 0.33 12.93
C ALA A 104 -0.62 -0.51 11.97
N SER A 105 -1.22 -1.35 11.12
CA SER A 105 -0.54 -2.03 10.01
C SER A 105 0.00 -1.04 8.96
N ALA A 106 -0.78 0.02 8.66
CA ALA A 106 -0.34 1.07 7.75
C ALA A 106 0.84 1.87 8.32
N GLN A 107 0.84 2.16 9.63
CA GLN A 107 1.96 2.84 10.30
C GLN A 107 3.23 1.97 10.28
N ALA A 108 3.11 0.68 10.55
CA ALA A 108 4.25 -0.25 10.49
C ALA A 108 4.81 -0.37 9.07
N ALA A 109 3.93 -0.48 8.07
CA ALA A 109 4.33 -0.50 6.67
C ALA A 109 5.05 0.79 6.25
N ALA A 110 4.53 1.96 6.65
CA ALA A 110 5.13 3.25 6.34
C ALA A 110 6.52 3.42 6.95
N ARG A 111 6.73 2.93 8.18
CA ARG A 111 8.03 2.98 8.85
C ARG A 111 9.11 2.19 8.13
N ALA A 112 8.73 1.09 7.51
CA ALA A 112 9.65 0.21 6.81
C ALA A 112 9.79 0.55 5.31
N ALA A 113 8.88 1.37 4.75
CA ALA A 113 8.86 1.73 3.35
C ALA A 113 9.84 2.85 3.01
N ASP A 114 10.31 2.89 1.74
CA ASP A 114 11.08 4.01 1.21
C ASP A 114 10.21 5.24 0.93
N ALA A 115 8.92 5.01 0.64
CA ALA A 115 7.91 6.05 0.47
C ALA A 115 6.50 5.50 0.76
N SER A 116 5.62 6.36 1.24
CA SER A 116 4.21 6.05 1.46
C SER A 116 3.35 6.93 0.56
N TRP A 117 2.40 6.32 -0.16
CA TRP A 117 1.54 7.06 -1.05
C TRP A 117 0.14 7.21 -0.45
N VAL A 118 -0.32 8.45 -0.44
CA VAL A 118 -1.70 8.79 -0.08
C VAL A 118 -2.50 8.91 -1.38
N VAL A 119 -3.50 8.05 -1.52
CA VAL A 119 -4.41 8.08 -2.66
C VAL A 119 -5.65 8.87 -2.27
N ILE A 120 -5.94 9.93 -3.03
CA ILE A 120 -7.14 10.76 -2.86
C ILE A 120 -7.99 10.75 -4.14
N THR A 121 -9.26 11.09 -4.01
CA THR A 121 -10.20 11.31 -5.14
C THR A 121 -10.79 12.72 -5.02
N PRO A 122 -11.41 13.29 -6.08
CA PRO A 122 -12.06 14.60 -6.03
C PRO A 122 -13.21 14.73 -5.01
N GLU A 123 -13.48 13.72 -4.22
CA GLU A 123 -14.48 13.72 -3.16
C GLU A 123 -13.91 14.35 -1.88
N LEU A 124 -14.64 15.29 -1.29
CA LEU A 124 -14.21 15.98 -0.07
C LEU A 124 -13.89 15.04 1.10
N THR A 125 -14.63 13.95 1.24
CA THR A 125 -14.40 12.92 2.26
C THR A 125 -13.08 12.19 2.04
N ALA A 126 -12.71 11.92 0.78
CA ALA A 126 -11.44 11.26 0.44
C ALA A 126 -10.23 12.17 0.73
N VAL A 127 -10.36 13.48 0.54
CA VAL A 127 -9.34 14.46 0.93
C VAL A 127 -9.17 14.52 2.45
N ALA A 128 -10.28 14.53 3.20
CA ALA A 128 -10.22 14.49 4.67
C ALA A 128 -9.59 13.20 5.20
N ASP A 129 -9.93 12.05 4.62
CA ASP A 129 -9.33 10.76 4.96
C ASP A 129 -7.84 10.71 4.59
N GLY A 130 -7.47 11.30 3.44
CA GLY A 130 -6.08 11.46 3.02
C GLY A 130 -5.28 12.31 4.01
N TYR A 131 -5.84 13.42 4.47
CA TYR A 131 -5.22 14.26 5.49
C TYR A 131 -5.03 13.51 6.81
N ALA A 132 -6.06 12.80 7.29
CA ALA A 132 -5.97 12.00 8.50
C ALA A 132 -4.91 10.90 8.38
N THR A 133 -4.81 10.28 7.20
CA THR A 133 -3.77 9.29 6.87
C THR A 133 -2.37 9.93 6.94
N ALA A 134 -2.13 11.01 6.21
CA ALA A 134 -0.83 11.69 6.20
C ALA A 134 -0.41 12.13 7.61
N LYS A 135 -1.33 12.73 8.37
CA LYS A 135 -1.11 13.12 9.77
C LYS A 135 -0.72 11.93 10.64
N SER A 136 -1.45 10.82 10.53
CA SER A 136 -1.17 9.60 11.30
C SER A 136 0.23 9.05 11.00
N LEU A 137 0.60 8.96 9.72
CA LEU A 137 1.91 8.46 9.29
C LEU A 137 3.03 9.36 9.79
N LEU A 138 2.93 10.68 9.64
CA LEU A 138 3.94 11.65 10.08
C LEU A 138 4.06 11.72 11.60
N CYS A 139 2.97 11.58 12.34
CA CYS A 139 3.02 11.50 13.80
C CYS A 139 3.76 10.24 14.29
N PHE A 140 3.63 9.14 13.55
CA PHE A 140 4.27 7.87 13.89
C PHE A 140 5.73 7.80 13.42
N GLU A 141 6.00 8.25 12.20
CA GLU A 141 7.33 8.30 11.59
C GLU A 141 7.52 9.62 10.83
N PRO A 142 8.10 10.65 11.50
CA PRO A 142 8.26 11.99 10.90
C PRO A 142 9.14 12.01 9.64
N ALA A 143 10.01 11.02 9.46
CA ALA A 143 10.88 10.90 8.30
C ALA A 143 10.19 10.26 7.07
N THR A 144 8.92 9.89 7.17
CA THR A 144 8.16 9.28 6.07
C THR A 144 8.12 10.20 4.86
N ARG A 145 8.57 9.69 3.72
CA ARG A 145 8.41 10.38 2.43
C ARG A 145 7.01 10.14 1.89
N LEU A 146 6.24 11.21 1.79
CA LEU A 146 4.87 11.15 1.32
C LEU A 146 4.78 11.43 -0.18
N GLY A 147 3.99 10.64 -0.90
CA GLY A 147 3.55 10.89 -2.26
C GLY A 147 2.02 10.99 -2.32
N CYS A 148 1.50 11.87 -3.15
CA CYS A 148 0.07 12.00 -3.45
C CYS A 148 -0.21 11.45 -4.84
N LEU A 149 -1.12 10.49 -4.93
CA LEU A 149 -1.69 10.00 -6.19
C LEU A 149 -3.17 10.37 -6.23
N VAL A 150 -3.55 11.18 -7.22
CA VAL A 150 -4.97 11.52 -7.43
C VAL A 150 -5.61 10.43 -8.28
N ASN A 151 -6.66 9.81 -7.77
CA ASN A 151 -7.39 8.76 -8.49
C ASN A 151 -8.77 9.23 -8.91
N ALA A 152 -9.22 8.79 -10.08
CA ALA A 152 -10.52 9.09 -10.65
C ALA A 152 -10.80 10.59 -10.86
N ALA A 153 -9.79 11.38 -11.23
CA ALA A 153 -9.98 12.74 -11.69
C ALA A 153 -10.60 12.74 -13.11
N GLU A 154 -11.41 13.75 -13.41
CA GLU A 154 -12.01 13.90 -14.75
C GLU A 154 -10.94 14.23 -15.80
N ASP A 155 -9.98 15.07 -15.41
CA ASP A 155 -8.87 15.51 -16.27
C ASP A 155 -7.62 15.89 -15.43
N GLU A 156 -6.58 16.35 -16.14
CA GLU A 156 -5.31 16.75 -15.53
C GLU A 156 -5.45 18.04 -14.71
N GLU A 157 -6.29 19.00 -15.13
CA GLU A 157 -6.50 20.27 -14.44
C GLU A 157 -7.13 20.03 -13.07
N GLU A 158 -8.18 19.20 -13.00
CA GLU A 158 -8.80 18.79 -11.72
C GLU A 158 -7.80 18.08 -10.83
N ALA A 159 -6.99 17.20 -11.39
CA ALA A 159 -5.99 16.45 -10.62
C ALA A 159 -4.90 17.36 -10.04
N GLU A 160 -4.41 18.33 -10.84
CA GLU A 160 -3.42 19.31 -10.38
C GLU A 160 -3.96 20.23 -9.30
N ASP A 161 -5.16 20.77 -9.48
CA ASP A 161 -5.84 21.62 -8.50
C ASP A 161 -6.04 20.87 -7.17
N LEU A 162 -6.48 19.62 -7.24
CA LEU A 162 -6.67 18.79 -6.07
C LEU A 162 -5.35 18.51 -5.36
N HIS A 163 -4.30 18.17 -6.12
CA HIS A 163 -2.98 17.94 -5.55
C HIS A 163 -2.44 19.21 -4.88
N HIS A 164 -2.50 20.36 -5.54
CA HIS A 164 -2.04 21.62 -4.97
C HIS A 164 -2.80 21.98 -3.69
N GLY A 165 -4.13 21.90 -3.69
CA GLY A 165 -4.93 22.14 -2.50
C GLY A 165 -4.62 21.18 -1.35
N PHE A 166 -4.34 19.91 -1.65
CA PHE A 166 -3.94 18.91 -0.66
C PHE A 166 -2.53 19.17 -0.12
N ALA A 167 -1.58 19.53 -0.97
CA ALA A 167 -0.22 19.89 -0.57
C ALA A 167 -0.20 21.14 0.33
N ASP A 168 -0.96 22.18 -0.03
CA ASP A 168 -1.12 23.38 0.79
C ASP A 168 -1.73 23.09 2.17
N LEU A 169 -2.69 22.15 2.22
CA LEU A 169 -3.30 21.69 3.47
C LEU A 169 -2.27 21.03 4.38
N LEU A 170 -1.42 20.16 3.83
CA LEU A 170 -0.37 19.48 4.60
C LEU A 170 0.73 20.45 5.05
N ASP A 171 1.18 21.34 4.16
CA ASP A 171 2.19 22.35 4.50
C ASP A 171 1.71 23.26 5.63
N ARG A 172 0.47 23.73 5.51
CA ARG A 172 -0.11 24.68 6.50
C ARG A 172 -0.35 24.09 7.88
N PHE A 173 -0.78 22.83 7.96
CA PHE A 173 -1.23 22.25 9.25
C PHE A 173 -0.29 21.17 9.81
N LEU A 174 0.58 20.62 8.98
CA LEU A 174 1.51 19.57 9.40
C LEU A 174 2.98 19.93 9.12
N GLU A 175 3.23 21.11 8.51
CA GLU A 175 4.57 21.55 8.09
C GLU A 175 5.27 20.48 7.22
N ALA A 176 4.49 19.74 6.43
CA ALA A 176 4.93 18.57 5.67
C ALA A 176 4.77 18.79 4.18
N LYS A 177 5.74 18.28 3.42
CA LYS A 177 5.70 18.26 1.97
C LYS A 177 5.22 16.91 1.47
N ILE A 178 4.54 16.92 0.31
CA ILE A 178 4.08 15.73 -0.38
C ILE A 178 4.44 15.82 -1.87
N ASP A 179 5.07 14.76 -2.38
CA ASP A 179 5.44 14.69 -3.80
C ASP A 179 4.20 14.39 -4.66
N ASN A 180 4.09 15.04 -5.82
CA ASN A 180 3.09 14.67 -6.82
C ASN A 180 3.51 13.35 -7.49
N ARG A 181 2.62 12.35 -7.48
CA ARG A 181 2.79 11.05 -8.14
C ARG A 181 1.91 10.91 -9.38
N GLY A 182 1.34 12.02 -9.84
CA GLY A 182 0.45 12.05 -10.99
C GLY A 182 -0.99 11.68 -10.64
N TYR A 183 -1.74 11.28 -11.66
CA TYR A 183 -3.15 10.94 -11.50
C TYR A 183 -3.57 9.76 -12.37
N ILE A 184 -4.66 9.12 -11.96
CA ILE A 184 -5.37 8.11 -12.74
C ILE A 184 -6.71 8.71 -13.13
N PRO A 185 -7.01 8.84 -14.43
CA PRO A 185 -8.26 9.43 -14.89
C PRO A 185 -9.46 8.55 -14.52
N PHE A 186 -10.62 9.19 -14.36
CA PHE A 186 -11.86 8.47 -14.15
C PHE A 186 -12.19 7.60 -15.36
N ASP A 187 -12.36 6.30 -15.09
CA ASP A 187 -12.67 5.34 -16.14
C ASP A 187 -13.74 4.34 -15.64
N ARG A 188 -14.86 4.30 -16.32
CA ARG A 188 -15.98 3.39 -15.97
C ARG A 188 -15.58 1.92 -16.06
N THR A 189 -14.63 1.61 -16.93
CA THR A 189 -14.17 0.23 -17.12
C THR A 189 -13.45 -0.34 -15.91
N VAL A 190 -12.84 0.51 -15.08
CA VAL A 190 -12.24 0.11 -13.79
C VAL A 190 -13.28 -0.51 -12.85
N ARG A 191 -14.47 0.10 -12.78
CA ARG A 191 -15.57 -0.42 -11.97
C ARG A 191 -16.10 -1.75 -12.51
N ASP A 192 -16.19 -1.89 -13.84
CA ASP A 192 -16.68 -3.12 -14.48
C ASP A 192 -15.66 -4.24 -14.33
N ALA A 193 -14.37 -3.94 -14.43
CA ALA A 193 -13.29 -4.89 -14.19
C ALA A 193 -13.29 -5.40 -12.73
N ALA A 194 -13.47 -4.49 -11.75
CA ALA A 194 -13.59 -4.87 -10.34
C ALA A 194 -14.79 -5.80 -10.08
N LYS A 195 -15.95 -5.54 -10.71
CA LYS A 195 -17.13 -6.42 -10.61
C LYS A 195 -16.87 -7.80 -11.23
N SER A 196 -16.06 -7.86 -12.28
CA SER A 196 -15.68 -9.09 -12.96
C SER A 196 -14.49 -9.79 -12.29
N GLN A 197 -14.00 -9.28 -11.17
CA GLN A 197 -12.83 -9.81 -10.48
C GLN A 197 -11.63 -9.99 -11.41
N SER A 198 -11.41 -9.00 -12.26
CA SER A 198 -10.33 -9.01 -13.24
C SER A 198 -9.55 -7.70 -13.20
N PRO A 199 -8.22 -7.73 -13.07
CA PRO A 199 -7.41 -6.52 -13.10
C PRO A 199 -7.63 -5.74 -14.40
N PHE A 200 -7.90 -4.44 -14.31
CA PHE A 200 -8.25 -3.65 -15.50
C PHE A 200 -7.07 -3.47 -16.47
N CYS A 201 -5.83 -3.48 -15.98
CA CYS A 201 -4.65 -3.45 -16.82
C CYS A 201 -4.52 -4.69 -17.73
N LEU A 202 -5.05 -5.84 -17.31
CA LEU A 202 -5.10 -7.07 -18.09
C LEU A 202 -6.37 -7.17 -18.96
N ALA A 203 -7.52 -6.84 -18.36
CA ALA A 203 -8.81 -6.96 -19.03
C ALA A 203 -9.02 -5.89 -20.13
N LYS A 204 -8.49 -4.68 -19.92
CA LYS A 204 -8.69 -3.50 -20.77
C LYS A 204 -7.43 -2.63 -20.86
N PRO A 205 -6.31 -3.14 -21.41
CA PRO A 205 -5.01 -2.48 -21.38
C PRO A 205 -4.94 -1.16 -22.17
N SER A 206 -5.88 -0.91 -23.06
CA SER A 206 -5.94 0.31 -23.88
C SER A 206 -6.79 1.44 -23.28
N THR A 207 -7.35 1.26 -22.09
CA THR A 207 -8.12 2.29 -21.41
C THR A 207 -7.22 3.37 -20.80
N GLN A 208 -7.74 4.58 -20.60
CA GLN A 208 -6.95 5.69 -20.08
C GLN A 208 -6.39 5.37 -18.68
N ALA A 209 -7.19 4.75 -17.82
CA ALA A 209 -6.72 4.34 -16.50
C ALA A 209 -5.59 3.30 -16.57
N ALA A 210 -5.69 2.30 -17.47
CA ALA A 210 -4.65 1.30 -17.66
C ALA A 210 -3.35 1.91 -18.21
N LEU A 211 -3.46 2.82 -19.17
CA LEU A 211 -2.31 3.55 -19.73
C LEU A 211 -1.64 4.45 -18.69
N ALA A 212 -2.42 5.12 -17.83
CA ALA A 212 -1.88 5.95 -16.74
C ALA A 212 -1.13 5.09 -15.71
N VAL A 213 -1.68 3.92 -15.33
CA VAL A 213 -0.98 2.99 -14.42
C VAL A 213 0.29 2.42 -15.08
N ALA A 214 0.27 2.12 -16.38
CA ALA A 214 1.45 1.65 -17.10
C ALA A 214 2.53 2.73 -17.19
N ALA A 215 2.17 4.00 -17.40
CA ALA A 215 3.10 5.13 -17.37
C ALA A 215 3.73 5.31 -15.98
N LEU A 216 2.92 5.20 -14.92
CA LEU A 216 3.39 5.26 -13.54
C LEU A 216 4.34 4.09 -13.21
N ALA A 217 4.06 2.88 -13.70
CA ALA A 217 4.94 1.73 -13.57
C ALA A 217 6.30 1.96 -14.23
N SER A 218 6.30 2.51 -15.46
CA SER A 218 7.54 2.85 -16.19
C SER A 218 8.34 3.91 -15.43
N GLU A 219 7.70 4.95 -14.93
CA GLU A 219 8.37 6.00 -14.15
C GLU A 219 9.05 5.43 -12.89
N LEU A 220 8.38 4.54 -12.18
CA LEU A 220 8.92 3.90 -10.98
C LEU A 220 10.13 3.03 -11.28
N THR A 221 10.12 2.30 -12.39
CA THR A 221 11.21 1.42 -12.78
C THR A 221 12.41 2.17 -13.35
N GLU A 222 12.19 3.31 -14.04
CA GLU A 222 13.26 4.11 -14.63
C GLU A 222 13.96 5.02 -13.62
N ARG A 223 13.20 5.67 -12.72
CA ARG A 223 13.72 6.67 -11.77
C ARG A 223 14.32 6.09 -10.49
N HIS A 224 14.01 4.85 -10.20
CA HIS A 224 14.58 4.15 -9.06
C HIS A 224 15.43 2.96 -9.57
N PRO A 225 16.65 3.20 -10.10
CA PRO A 225 17.60 2.12 -10.06
C PRO A 225 17.66 1.73 -8.60
N ILE A 226 17.37 0.47 -8.34
CA ILE A 226 17.21 -0.09 -6.98
C ILE A 226 18.45 0.26 -6.18
N VAL A 227 18.41 1.41 -5.51
CA VAL A 227 19.41 1.73 -4.51
C VAL A 227 18.92 1.00 -3.27
N THR A 228 19.38 -0.23 -3.14
CA THR A 228 19.24 -0.99 -1.91
C THR A 228 19.99 -0.22 -0.84
N LEU A 229 19.34 0.69 -0.17
CA LEU A 229 19.87 1.26 1.06
C LEU A 229 20.02 0.07 2.03
N PRO A 230 21.15 -0.06 2.71
CA PRO A 230 21.31 -1.10 3.71
C PRO A 230 20.26 -0.85 4.79
N ARG A 231 19.19 -1.63 4.77
CA ARG A 231 18.16 -1.59 5.80
C ARG A 231 18.68 -2.37 7.00
N HIS A 232 18.58 -1.79 8.17
CA HIS A 232 18.94 -2.47 9.41
C HIS A 232 17.94 -3.61 9.73
N ARG A 233 16.82 -3.69 8.99
CA ARG A 233 15.73 -4.62 9.22
C ARG A 233 14.98 -4.89 7.92
N ALA A 234 14.57 -6.15 7.70
CA ALA A 234 13.71 -6.51 6.58
C ALA A 234 12.35 -5.80 6.68
N TYR A 235 11.82 -5.38 5.53
CA TYR A 235 10.52 -4.68 5.47
C TYR A 235 9.40 -5.51 6.10
N LEU A 236 9.32 -6.79 5.72
CA LEU A 236 8.32 -7.72 6.24
C LEU A 236 8.48 -8.01 7.74
N GLU A 237 9.69 -7.94 8.28
CA GLU A 237 9.93 -8.08 9.72
C GLU A 237 9.23 -6.97 10.51
N GLY A 238 9.30 -5.72 10.02
CA GLY A 238 8.61 -4.60 10.63
C GLY A 238 7.08 -4.75 10.63
N ILE A 239 6.51 -5.26 9.54
CA ILE A 239 5.07 -5.54 9.45
C ILE A 239 4.69 -6.73 10.35
N ALA A 240 5.47 -7.79 10.35
CA ALA A 240 5.17 -9.01 11.08
C ALA A 240 5.21 -8.81 12.60
N ASP A 241 6.17 -8.07 13.13
CA ASP A 241 6.23 -7.71 14.54
C ASP A 241 4.97 -6.99 14.99
N PHE A 242 4.48 -6.12 14.12
CA PHE A 242 3.28 -5.36 14.40
C PHE A 242 2.01 -6.24 14.41
N VAL A 243 1.84 -7.10 13.42
CA VAL A 243 0.72 -8.05 13.34
C VAL A 243 0.73 -9.00 14.55
N SER A 244 1.91 -9.38 15.04
CA SER A 244 2.07 -10.26 16.19
C SER A 244 1.83 -9.57 17.55
N ALA A 245 2.08 -8.25 17.63
CA ALA A 245 2.01 -7.48 18.87
C ALA A 245 0.62 -6.90 19.19
N SER A 246 -0.29 -6.85 18.23
CA SER A 246 -1.59 -6.19 18.40
C SER A 246 -2.77 -7.10 18.09
N PRO A 247 -3.26 -7.89 19.06
CA PRO A 247 -4.52 -8.63 18.90
C PRO A 247 -5.75 -7.72 18.77
N ASP A 248 -5.68 -6.46 19.24
CA ASP A 248 -6.81 -5.53 19.30
C ASP A 248 -6.48 -4.05 18.99
N GLY A 249 -5.27 -3.75 18.51
CA GLY A 249 -4.87 -2.38 18.20
C GLY A 249 -4.64 -1.46 19.43
N SER A 250 -4.79 -1.97 20.66
CA SER A 250 -4.77 -1.15 21.87
C SER A 250 -3.37 -0.75 22.35
N LEU A 251 -2.32 -1.43 21.93
CA LEU A 251 -0.94 -1.13 22.37
C LEU A 251 -0.35 0.13 21.70
N ALA A 252 -0.73 0.41 20.46
CA ALA A 252 -0.24 1.59 19.74
C ALA A 252 -0.77 2.91 20.33
N MET A 253 -1.94 2.89 20.98
CA MET A 253 -2.51 4.07 21.63
C MET A 253 -1.85 4.40 22.98
N ARG A 254 -1.16 3.48 23.64
CA ARG A 254 -0.54 3.74 24.96
C ARG A 254 0.79 4.49 24.90
N GLN A 255 1.46 4.52 23.75
CA GLN A 255 2.68 5.32 23.58
C GLN A 255 2.44 6.70 22.98
N ALA A 256 1.22 6.98 22.51
CA ALA A 256 0.81 8.30 22.01
C ALA A 256 0.11 9.19 23.06
N GLN A 257 0.07 8.77 24.33
CA GLN A 257 -0.48 9.58 25.43
C GLN A 257 0.63 10.32 26.18
N GLU A 258 1.18 11.32 25.54
CA GLU A 258 1.51 12.62 26.18
C GLU A 258 1.52 13.70 25.10
N PRO A 259 0.42 14.40 24.89
CA PRO A 259 0.51 15.69 24.23
C PRO A 259 1.01 16.67 25.27
N SER A 260 2.28 17.03 25.22
CA SER A 260 2.71 18.30 25.77
C SER A 260 1.94 19.38 25.05
N LEU A 261 1.02 20.00 25.78
CA LEU A 261 0.34 21.22 25.38
C LEU A 261 1.43 22.25 25.08
N ILE A 262 1.59 22.63 23.83
CA ILE A 262 2.25 23.87 23.46
C ILE A 262 1.13 24.81 23.00
N VAL A 263 0.95 25.83 23.79
CA VAL A 263 0.10 27.01 23.58
C VAL A 263 0.57 27.77 22.34
#